data_e4ac98419101be379db12041f496fc0a
#
_entry.id   e4ac98419101be379db12041f496fc0a
#
_cell.length_a   1.000
_cell.length_b   1.000
_cell.length_c   1.000
_cell.angle_alpha   90.00
_cell.angle_beta   90.00
_cell.angle_gamma   90.00
#
_symmetry.space_group_name_H-M   'P 1'
#
loop_
_entity.id
_entity.type
_entity.pdbx_description
1 polymer ?
#
loop_
_entity_poly.entity_id
_entity_poly.type
_entity_poly.pdbx_seq_one_letter_code
_entity_poly.pdbx_strand_id
1 'polypeptide(L)'
;MEVGRKSNMSSITVVRVELVKERSLEYEGSRLIRCAEDAANILRGYIGNADREMFVVMVLSAKHIVQAINTVSLGILDSSIVHPREVFKPAILSNAASVIVGHNHPSGDPEPSPEDVAVTRRLVDAGKILGIDVLDHIVIGDEGRFVSLKARELL
;
A
#
# COMPACT_ATOMS: atom_id res chain seq x y z
N MET A 1 34.44 29.91 46.37
CA MET A 1 33.81 28.66 45.92
C MET A 1 33.05 28.93 44.64
N GLU A 2 33.59 28.65 43.51
CA GLU A 2 32.84 28.62 42.25
C GLU A 2 31.90 27.43 42.26
N VAL A 3 30.60 27.73 42.37
CA VAL A 3 29.56 26.71 42.11
C VAL A 3 29.57 26.47 40.60
N GLY A 4 30.28 25.44 40.17
CA GLY A 4 30.29 25.03 38.78
C GLY A 4 28.84 24.84 38.26
N ARG A 5 28.41 25.71 37.37
CA ARG A 5 27.18 25.49 36.58
C ARG A 5 27.36 24.19 35.83
N LYS A 6 26.73 23.10 36.30
CA LYS A 6 26.54 21.91 35.45
C LYS A 6 25.79 22.39 34.21
N SER A 7 26.46 22.44 33.08
CA SER A 7 25.81 22.69 31.80
C SER A 7 24.77 21.59 31.61
N ASN A 8 23.50 21.97 31.56
CA ASN A 8 22.41 21.03 31.31
C ASN A 8 22.41 20.71 29.81
N MET A 9 23.36 19.89 29.40
CA MET A 9 23.51 19.48 28.00
C MET A 9 22.41 18.46 27.67
N SER A 10 21.53 18.82 26.74
CA SER A 10 20.55 17.91 26.14
C SER A 10 21.09 17.36 24.83
N SER A 11 20.77 16.11 24.52
CA SER A 11 21.10 15.49 23.23
C SER A 11 19.84 15.34 22.37
N ILE A 12 19.98 15.59 21.07
CA ILE A 12 18.94 15.39 20.08
C ILE A 12 19.43 14.36 19.07
N THR A 13 18.64 13.30 18.87
CA THR A 13 18.98 12.28 17.90
C THR A 13 18.73 12.75 16.48
N VAL A 14 19.76 12.67 15.64
CA VAL A 14 19.65 12.91 14.19
C VAL A 14 19.41 11.56 13.51
N VAL A 15 18.41 11.48 12.64
CA VAL A 15 18.03 10.24 11.98
C VAL A 15 18.08 10.38 10.46
N ARG A 16 18.30 9.25 9.79
CA ARG A 16 18.09 9.06 8.36
C ARG A 16 17.04 7.97 8.18
N VAL A 17 16.15 8.14 7.20
CA VAL A 17 15.12 7.16 6.89
C VAL A 17 15.38 6.62 5.49
N GLU A 18 15.33 5.31 5.35
CA GLU A 18 15.55 4.65 4.07
C GLU A 18 14.68 3.40 3.93
N LEU A 19 14.38 3.03 2.67
CA LEU A 19 13.76 1.74 2.35
C LEU A 19 14.83 0.65 2.34
N VAL A 20 14.50 -0.48 2.96
CA VAL A 20 15.34 -1.68 2.93
C VAL A 20 14.67 -2.73 2.07
N LYS A 21 15.38 -3.22 1.05
CA LYS A 21 14.89 -4.31 0.21
C LYS A 21 14.87 -5.60 1.02
N GLU A 22 13.68 -6.18 1.17
CA GLU A 22 13.50 -7.46 1.85
C GLU A 22 13.80 -8.63 0.90
N ARG A 23 13.15 -8.65 -0.27
CA ARG A 23 13.31 -9.67 -1.30
C ARG A 23 12.87 -9.17 -2.67
N SER A 24 13.11 -9.96 -3.70
CA SER A 24 12.50 -9.75 -5.01
C SER A 24 11.31 -10.69 -5.20
N LEU A 25 10.26 -10.20 -5.83
CA LEU A 25 9.18 -11.00 -6.36
C LEU A 25 9.55 -11.38 -7.81
N GLU A 26 9.68 -12.67 -8.06
CA GLU A 26 9.80 -13.16 -9.44
C GLU A 26 8.41 -13.16 -10.08
N TYR A 27 8.29 -12.48 -11.19
CA TYR A 27 7.03 -12.29 -11.89
C TYR A 27 7.22 -12.38 -13.40
N GLU A 28 6.49 -13.30 -14.04
CA GLU A 28 6.49 -13.42 -15.50
C GLU A 28 5.50 -12.42 -16.09
N GLY A 29 6.00 -11.30 -16.54
CA GLY A 29 5.18 -10.25 -17.14
C GLY A 29 5.78 -8.87 -17.02
N SER A 30 5.03 -7.88 -17.46
CA SER A 30 5.44 -6.49 -17.39
C SER A 30 5.12 -5.87 -16.03
N ARG A 31 6.01 -5.04 -15.53
CA ARG A 31 5.74 -4.19 -14.36
C ARG A 31 4.92 -2.95 -14.70
N LEU A 32 4.64 -2.73 -15.99
CA LEU A 32 3.82 -1.61 -16.45
C LEU A 32 2.34 -1.94 -16.21
N ILE A 33 1.65 -1.04 -15.52
CA ILE A 33 0.21 -1.15 -15.28
C ILE A 33 -0.53 -0.33 -16.34
N ARG A 34 -1.26 -1.01 -17.21
CA ARG A 34 -2.08 -0.44 -18.27
C ARG A 34 -3.57 -0.53 -17.95
N CYS A 35 -3.94 -1.53 -17.15
CA CYS A 35 -5.31 -1.82 -16.77
C CYS A 35 -5.38 -2.51 -15.40
N ALA A 36 -6.59 -2.66 -14.88
CA ALA A 36 -6.82 -3.31 -13.58
C ALA A 36 -6.33 -4.77 -13.56
N GLU A 37 -6.41 -5.48 -14.68
CA GLU A 37 -5.95 -6.86 -14.76
C GLU A 37 -4.43 -6.99 -14.60
N ASP A 38 -3.65 -6.05 -15.13
CA ASP A 38 -2.19 -6.02 -14.92
C ASP A 38 -1.88 -5.92 -13.41
N ALA A 39 -2.57 -5.05 -12.71
CA ALA A 39 -2.43 -4.90 -11.26
C ALA A 39 -2.89 -6.16 -10.50
N ALA A 40 -4.03 -6.73 -10.88
CA ALA A 40 -4.56 -7.95 -10.27
C ALA A 40 -3.60 -9.13 -10.42
N ASN A 41 -2.95 -9.28 -11.56
CA ASN A 41 -2.01 -10.35 -11.81
C ASN A 41 -0.75 -10.24 -10.93
N ILE A 42 -0.20 -9.04 -10.76
CA ILE A 42 0.93 -8.80 -9.86
C ILE A 42 0.53 -9.05 -8.41
N LEU A 43 -0.62 -8.52 -7.98
CA LEU A 43 -1.14 -8.72 -6.62
C LEU A 43 -1.38 -10.20 -6.32
N ARG A 44 -1.95 -10.94 -7.26
CA ARG A 44 -2.17 -12.38 -7.12
C ARG A 44 -0.86 -13.14 -6.96
N GLY A 45 0.16 -12.79 -7.74
CA GLY A 45 1.50 -13.35 -7.59
C GLY A 45 2.15 -13.05 -6.24
N TYR A 46 1.91 -11.87 -5.69
CA TYR A 46 2.46 -11.47 -4.40
C TYR A 46 1.70 -12.07 -3.21
N ILE A 47 0.38 -11.99 -3.21
CA ILE A 47 -0.48 -12.48 -2.12
C ILE A 47 -0.50 -14.02 -2.11
N GLY A 48 -0.48 -14.66 -3.28
CA GLY A 48 -0.53 -16.11 -3.41
C GLY A 48 -1.81 -16.70 -2.80
N ASN A 49 -1.67 -17.84 -2.13
CA ASN A 49 -2.75 -18.55 -1.45
C ASN A 49 -2.78 -18.21 0.04
N ALA A 50 -2.75 -16.93 0.39
CA ALA A 50 -2.80 -16.50 1.77
C ALA A 50 -4.10 -16.98 2.45
N ASP A 51 -3.98 -17.54 3.64
CA ASP A 51 -5.10 -18.07 4.43
C ASP A 51 -5.86 -16.99 5.20
N ARG A 52 -5.38 -15.75 5.11
CA ARG A 52 -5.95 -14.58 5.78
C ARG A 52 -5.89 -13.36 4.86
N GLU A 53 -6.61 -12.32 5.20
CA GLU A 53 -6.57 -11.07 4.46
C GLU A 53 -5.19 -10.43 4.54
N MET A 54 -4.65 -10.03 3.39
CA MET A 54 -3.44 -9.22 3.26
C MET A 54 -3.80 -7.93 2.57
N PHE A 55 -3.53 -6.80 3.21
CA PHE A 55 -3.64 -5.49 2.56
C PHE A 55 -2.24 -5.04 2.11
N VAL A 56 -2.12 -4.75 0.83
CA VAL A 56 -0.84 -4.39 0.21
C VAL A 56 -0.94 -3.09 -0.57
N VAL A 57 0.18 -2.41 -0.69
CA VAL A 57 0.34 -1.24 -1.54
C VAL A 57 1.40 -1.51 -2.60
N MET A 58 1.06 -1.26 -3.86
CA MET A 58 1.99 -1.18 -4.98
C MET A 58 2.35 0.28 -5.23
N VAL A 59 3.63 0.55 -5.25
CA VAL A 59 4.19 1.89 -5.46
C VAL A 59 4.59 2.04 -6.92
N LEU A 60 4.07 3.08 -7.59
CA LEU A 60 4.24 3.28 -9.02
C LEU A 60 5.00 4.59 -9.35
N SER A 61 5.82 4.52 -10.38
CA SER A 61 6.43 5.69 -11.00
C SER A 61 5.41 6.51 -11.80
N ALA A 62 5.81 7.70 -12.25
CA ALA A 62 4.98 8.54 -13.14
C ALA A 62 4.61 7.85 -14.47
N LYS A 63 5.36 6.82 -14.87
CA LYS A 63 5.07 5.99 -16.06
C LYS A 63 4.25 4.75 -15.73
N HIS A 64 3.66 4.68 -14.54
CA HIS A 64 2.87 3.54 -14.04
C HIS A 64 3.65 2.21 -14.00
N ILE A 65 4.95 2.28 -13.77
CA ILE A 65 5.79 1.09 -13.56
C ILE A 65 5.84 0.79 -12.06
N VAL A 66 5.55 -0.45 -11.68
CA VAL A 66 5.63 -0.90 -10.28
C VAL A 66 7.09 -0.89 -9.83
N GLN A 67 7.37 -0.09 -8.83
CA GLN A 67 8.71 0.07 -8.22
C GLN A 67 8.90 -0.82 -7.01
N ALA A 68 7.86 -0.97 -6.21
CA ALA A 68 7.88 -1.75 -4.97
C ALA A 68 6.48 -2.21 -4.56
N ILE A 69 6.43 -3.24 -3.74
CA ILE A 69 5.23 -3.72 -3.07
C ILE A 69 5.54 -3.82 -1.58
N ASN A 70 4.58 -3.41 -0.75
CA ASN A 70 4.69 -3.51 0.69
C ASN A 70 3.39 -4.08 1.30
N THR A 71 3.51 -5.02 2.22
CA THR A 71 2.39 -5.50 3.01
C THR A 71 2.12 -4.50 4.14
N VAL A 72 0.92 -3.91 4.12
CA VAL A 72 0.48 -2.91 5.10
C VAL A 72 -0.12 -3.56 6.32
N SER A 73 -0.96 -4.58 6.13
CA SER A 73 -1.56 -5.33 7.24
C SER A 73 -1.84 -6.79 6.89
N LEU A 74 -1.87 -7.63 7.91
CA LEU A 74 -2.23 -9.04 7.86
C LEU A 74 -3.34 -9.30 8.85
N GLY A 75 -4.35 -10.07 8.45
CA GLY A 75 -5.50 -10.42 9.28
C GLY A 75 -6.76 -9.65 8.87
N ILE A 76 -7.73 -9.53 9.78
CA ILE A 76 -9.01 -8.89 9.49
C ILE A 76 -8.80 -7.44 9.10
N LEU A 77 -9.33 -7.05 7.92
CA LEU A 77 -9.36 -5.66 7.48
C LEU A 77 -10.37 -4.87 8.28
N ASP A 78 -9.84 -3.96 9.05
CA ASP A 78 -10.58 -2.96 9.80
C ASP A 78 -10.02 -1.59 9.41
N SER A 79 -10.87 -0.59 9.28
CA SER A 79 -10.48 0.77 8.92
C SER A 79 -9.49 1.40 9.93
N SER A 80 -9.39 0.86 11.14
CA SER A 80 -8.40 1.25 12.14
C SER A 80 -7.02 0.64 11.89
N ILE A 81 -6.93 -0.50 11.19
CA ILE A 81 -5.68 -1.22 10.92
C ILE A 81 -4.99 -0.68 9.66
N VAL A 82 -5.75 -0.36 8.61
CA VAL A 82 -5.22 0.23 7.38
C VAL A 82 -5.17 1.75 7.53
N HIS A 83 -4.10 2.22 8.18
CA HIS A 83 -3.92 3.66 8.38
C HIS A 83 -3.21 4.28 7.17
N PRO A 84 -3.66 5.45 6.66
CA PRO A 84 -3.01 6.13 5.52
C PRO A 84 -1.51 6.31 5.69
N ARG A 85 -1.02 6.65 6.89
CA ARG A 85 0.42 6.80 7.13
C ARG A 85 1.22 5.53 6.81
N GLU A 86 0.67 4.34 7.07
CA GLU A 86 1.34 3.07 6.77
C GLU A 86 1.30 2.75 5.28
N VAL A 87 0.20 3.07 4.60
CA VAL A 87 0.07 2.90 3.15
C VAL A 87 1.02 3.81 2.39
N PHE A 88 1.11 5.08 2.78
CA PHE A 88 1.91 6.08 2.06
C PHE A 88 3.37 6.14 2.48
N LYS A 89 3.75 5.56 3.61
CA LYS A 89 5.14 5.53 4.06
C LYS A 89 6.11 5.01 3.00
N PRO A 90 5.93 3.80 2.40
CA PRO A 90 6.81 3.32 1.34
C PRO A 90 6.70 4.17 0.06
N ALA A 91 5.54 4.72 -0.24
CA ALA A 91 5.35 5.58 -1.40
C ALA A 91 6.14 6.89 -1.30
N ILE A 92 6.12 7.53 -0.14
CA ILE A 92 6.89 8.76 0.12
C ILE A 92 8.39 8.47 0.01
N LEU A 93 8.87 7.40 0.63
CA LEU A 93 10.29 7.03 0.62
C LEU A 93 10.79 6.60 -0.76
N SER A 94 9.90 6.11 -1.62
CA SER A 94 10.22 5.74 -3.00
C SER A 94 10.10 6.90 -3.99
N ASN A 95 9.71 8.09 -3.56
CA ASN A 95 9.35 9.22 -4.44
C ASN A 95 8.29 8.82 -5.48
N ALA A 96 7.27 8.09 -5.06
CA ALA A 96 6.23 7.58 -5.93
C ALA A 96 5.35 8.69 -6.51
N ALA A 97 4.90 8.50 -7.75
CA ALA A 97 3.88 9.37 -8.36
C ALA A 97 2.46 8.94 -7.96
N SER A 98 2.26 7.63 -7.78
CA SER A 98 0.95 7.05 -7.47
C SER A 98 1.09 5.69 -6.79
N VAL A 99 -0.04 5.20 -6.28
CA VAL A 99 -0.14 3.86 -5.70
C VAL A 99 -1.39 3.14 -6.20
N ILE A 100 -1.34 1.83 -6.19
CA ILE A 100 -2.50 0.94 -6.27
C ILE A 100 -2.50 0.11 -4.99
N VAL A 101 -3.63 0.05 -4.33
CA VAL A 101 -3.80 -0.82 -3.16
C VAL A 101 -4.56 -2.07 -3.53
N GLY A 102 -4.38 -3.11 -2.78
CA GLY A 102 -5.09 -4.36 -3.00
C GLY A 102 -5.15 -5.22 -1.76
N HIS A 103 -6.12 -6.09 -1.74
CA HIS A 103 -6.25 -7.14 -0.73
C HIS A 103 -6.97 -8.35 -1.30
N ASN A 104 -6.87 -9.46 -0.61
CA ASN A 104 -7.58 -10.69 -0.95
C ASN A 104 -8.74 -10.93 0.01
N HIS A 105 -9.76 -11.60 -0.51
CA HIS A 105 -10.80 -12.21 0.31
C HIS A 105 -10.57 -13.72 0.38
N PRO A 106 -10.20 -14.29 1.55
CA PRO A 106 -10.00 -15.73 1.68
C PRO A 106 -11.25 -16.56 1.38
N SER A 107 -12.44 -15.97 1.46
CA SER A 107 -13.70 -16.61 1.04
C SER A 107 -13.74 -16.93 -0.45
N GLY A 108 -12.92 -16.25 -1.27
CA GLY A 108 -12.88 -16.37 -2.72
C GLY A 108 -13.80 -15.39 -3.47
N ASP A 109 -14.75 -14.75 -2.80
CA ASP A 109 -15.63 -13.76 -3.40
C ASP A 109 -14.95 -12.36 -3.38
N PRO A 110 -14.65 -11.77 -4.56
CA PRO A 110 -13.97 -10.47 -4.62
C PRO A 110 -14.90 -9.27 -4.43
N GLU A 111 -16.15 -9.47 -4.09
CA GLU A 111 -17.09 -8.35 -3.89
C GLU A 111 -16.61 -7.48 -2.71
N PRO A 112 -16.37 -6.16 -2.94
CA PRO A 112 -15.89 -5.28 -1.88
C PRO A 112 -16.95 -5.06 -0.81
N SER A 113 -16.52 -5.05 0.45
CA SER A 113 -17.36 -4.70 1.59
C SER A 113 -17.54 -3.19 1.72
N PRO A 114 -18.55 -2.72 2.48
CA PRO A 114 -18.68 -1.30 2.82
C PRO A 114 -17.42 -0.73 3.49
N GLU A 115 -16.74 -1.53 4.31
CA GLU A 115 -15.49 -1.18 4.97
C GLU A 115 -14.35 -0.98 3.96
N ASP A 116 -14.27 -1.83 2.93
CA ASP A 116 -13.30 -1.70 1.84
C ASP A 116 -13.48 -0.36 1.11
N VAL A 117 -14.72 0.01 0.83
CA VAL A 117 -15.05 1.28 0.18
C VAL A 117 -14.69 2.48 1.08
N ALA A 118 -14.99 2.39 2.38
CA ALA A 118 -14.66 3.45 3.35
C ALA A 118 -13.15 3.66 3.48
N VAL A 119 -12.38 2.57 3.59
CA VAL A 119 -10.91 2.62 3.59
C VAL A 119 -10.38 3.27 2.32
N THR A 120 -10.91 2.86 1.17
CA THR A 120 -10.48 3.39 -0.13
C THR A 120 -10.68 4.89 -0.23
N ARG A 121 -11.84 5.39 0.15
CA ARG A 121 -12.13 6.83 0.14
C ARG A 121 -11.19 7.62 1.04
N ARG A 122 -10.92 7.09 2.23
CA ARG A 122 -9.96 7.71 3.16
C ARG A 122 -8.55 7.76 2.57
N LEU A 123 -8.12 6.72 1.86
CA LEU A 123 -6.82 6.68 1.21
C LEU A 123 -6.75 7.65 0.02
N VAL A 124 -7.80 7.73 -0.79
CA VAL A 124 -7.90 8.70 -1.90
C VAL A 124 -7.76 10.12 -1.39
N ASP A 125 -8.48 10.48 -0.31
CA ASP A 125 -8.40 11.81 0.28
C ASP A 125 -7.01 12.12 0.83
N ALA A 126 -6.38 11.16 1.52
CA ALA A 126 -5.01 11.31 2.00
C ALA A 126 -4.00 11.46 0.84
N GLY A 127 -4.16 10.69 -0.23
CA GLY A 127 -3.33 10.78 -1.43
C GLY A 127 -3.40 12.14 -2.10
N LYS A 128 -4.59 12.74 -2.18
CA LYS A 128 -4.76 14.12 -2.70
C LYS A 128 -3.97 15.14 -1.91
N ILE A 129 -3.93 15.02 -0.59
CA ILE A 129 -3.15 15.92 0.28
C ILE A 129 -1.65 15.72 0.05
N LEU A 130 -1.21 14.47 -0.11
CA LEU A 130 0.21 14.12 -0.27
C LEU A 130 0.73 14.33 -1.70
N GLY A 131 -0.16 14.51 -2.69
CA GLY A 131 0.21 14.55 -4.10
C GLY A 131 0.62 13.17 -4.65
N ILE A 132 0.12 12.10 -4.08
CA ILE A 132 0.34 10.71 -4.49
C ILE A 132 -1.02 10.08 -4.72
N ASP A 133 -1.43 9.96 -5.98
CA ASP A 133 -2.77 9.48 -6.31
C ASP A 133 -2.94 7.98 -6.00
N VAL A 134 -4.09 7.63 -5.45
CA VAL A 134 -4.57 6.24 -5.39
C VAL A 134 -5.29 5.96 -6.70
N LEU A 135 -4.65 5.20 -7.58
CA LEU A 135 -5.19 4.93 -8.93
C LEU A 135 -6.30 3.90 -8.92
N ASP A 136 -6.20 2.90 -8.06
CA ASP A 136 -7.21 1.85 -7.94
C ASP A 136 -7.10 1.12 -6.60
N HIS A 137 -8.14 0.37 -6.27
CA HIS A 137 -8.16 -0.62 -5.21
C HIS A 137 -8.66 -1.93 -5.80
N ILE A 138 -7.83 -2.96 -5.77
CA ILE A 138 -8.11 -4.27 -6.35
C ILE A 138 -8.43 -5.27 -5.25
N VAL A 139 -9.57 -5.91 -5.32
CA VAL A 139 -9.95 -7.02 -4.43
C VAL A 139 -9.76 -8.32 -5.17
N ILE A 140 -8.94 -9.22 -4.64
CA ILE A 140 -8.61 -10.52 -5.23
C ILE A 140 -9.51 -11.60 -4.63
N GLY A 141 -10.21 -12.32 -5.50
CA GLY A 141 -10.95 -13.53 -5.17
C GLY A 141 -10.25 -14.80 -5.64
N ASP A 142 -11.00 -15.88 -5.70
CA ASP A 142 -10.55 -17.16 -6.24
C ASP A 142 -10.74 -17.26 -7.77
N GLU A 143 -10.26 -18.35 -8.35
CA GLU A 143 -10.45 -18.68 -9.77
C GLU A 143 -10.11 -17.54 -10.74
N GLY A 144 -9.12 -16.71 -10.40
CA GLY A 144 -8.72 -15.57 -11.21
C GLY A 144 -9.67 -14.38 -11.16
N ARG A 145 -10.71 -14.41 -10.31
CA ARG A 145 -11.65 -13.30 -10.15
C ARG A 145 -11.03 -12.15 -9.38
N PHE A 146 -11.40 -10.96 -9.75
CA PHE A 146 -11.05 -9.73 -9.01
C PHE A 146 -12.08 -8.63 -9.27
N VAL A 147 -12.09 -7.63 -8.41
CA VAL A 147 -12.87 -6.41 -8.57
C VAL A 147 -11.95 -5.20 -8.48
N SER A 148 -12.10 -4.28 -9.43
CA SER A 148 -11.52 -2.93 -9.38
C SER A 148 -12.58 -1.96 -8.85
N LEU A 149 -12.26 -1.29 -7.75
CA LEU A 149 -13.16 -0.28 -7.20
C LEU A 149 -13.28 0.93 -8.12
N LYS A 150 -12.20 1.28 -8.83
CA LYS A 150 -12.23 2.33 -9.85
C LYS A 150 -13.22 2.00 -10.97
N ALA A 151 -13.19 0.78 -11.49
CA ALA A 151 -14.11 0.33 -12.53
C ALA A 151 -15.57 0.31 -12.07
N ARG A 152 -15.79 0.18 -10.75
CA ARG A 152 -17.12 0.26 -10.11
C ARG A 152 -17.50 1.69 -9.70
N GLU A 153 -16.68 2.70 -10.01
CA GLU A 153 -16.90 4.11 -9.64
C GLU A 153 -17.02 4.31 -8.12
N LEU A 154 -16.23 3.55 -7.34
CA LEU A 154 -16.24 3.55 -5.87
C LEU A 154 -15.04 4.29 -5.24
N LEU A 155 -14.18 4.90 -6.07
CA LEU A 155 -13.05 5.71 -5.62
C LEU A 155 -13.46 7.15 -5.33
#